data_fbeec55d1f86d5b1d8f1595681c325b6
#
_entry.id   fbeec55d1f86d5b1d8f1595681c325b6
#
_cell.length_a   1.000
_cell.length_b   1.000
_cell.length_c   1.000
_cell.angle_alpha   90.00
_cell.angle_beta   90.00
_cell.angle_gamma   90.00
#
_symmetry.space_group_name_H-M   'P 1'
#
loop_
_entity.id
_entity.type
_entity.pdbx_description
1 polymer ?
#
loop_
_entity_poly.entity_id
_entity_poly.type
_entity_poly.pdbx_seq_one_letter_code
_entity_poly.pdbx_strand_id
1 'polypeptide(L)'
;MSDSSQPTSTLWGGRFSEATDAFVQRFTASVTFDKRMYRQDIQGSIAHASMLAAVGVLTEAERDAIIQGLTDIRAEIEAGTFTWSIALEDVHMNIESELTARIGITGKKLHTGRSRNDQVATDIRLYLRDEIDVIAKEITRLQQGILQLAQTNTDTIMPGFTHLQTAQPVTFGHHLMAWYEMLSRDYGRLLGCRRRLNQSPLGAAALAGTTYPIDREQTSALLGFTHPTRNSLDSVSDRDFAIEFASFAAILMTHLSRASEELILWTSAQFNFINLPDRFCTGSSIMPQKKNPDVPELVRGKTGRVNGHLISLLTLMKSQPLAYNKDNQEDKEPIFDTVDTVRDCLRAFADMIPAIEPRKAVMREAAQRGFATATDLADYLVRKGIAFRDAHEIVGKAVGYGVQTQKDLAEMSLEELQVFSSEINDDVFAVLTLEGSVAARDHIGGTAPNQVRFAIAQAKEELANR
;
A
#
# COMPACT_ATOMS: atom_id res chain seq x y z
N MET A 1 -60.85 16.31 -11.61
CA MET A 1 -60.00 15.21 -12.14
C MET A 1 -58.93 15.01 -11.09
N SER A 2 -59.08 13.99 -10.26
CA SER A 2 -58.19 13.64 -9.17
C SER A 2 -57.05 12.82 -9.75
N ASP A 3 -55.86 13.39 -9.75
CA ASP A 3 -54.63 12.70 -10.10
C ASP A 3 -54.24 11.81 -8.92
N SER A 4 -54.56 10.53 -9.04
CA SER A 4 -54.19 9.51 -8.06
C SER A 4 -52.82 8.93 -8.43
N SER A 5 -51.76 9.69 -8.21
CA SER A 5 -50.41 9.12 -8.14
C SER A 5 -50.31 8.30 -6.87
N GLN A 6 -50.44 6.97 -6.98
CA GLN A 6 -50.13 6.05 -5.88
C GLN A 6 -48.68 6.24 -5.44
N PRO A 7 -48.40 6.36 -4.13
CA PRO A 7 -47.04 6.41 -3.67
C PRO A 7 -46.36 5.07 -4.01
N THR A 8 -45.23 5.11 -4.72
CA THR A 8 -44.37 3.96 -4.93
C THR A 8 -44.01 3.36 -3.58
N SER A 9 -44.55 2.15 -3.30
CA SER A 9 -44.28 1.45 -2.03
C SER A 9 -42.81 1.20 -1.88
N THR A 10 -42.15 1.89 -0.96
CA THR A 10 -40.81 1.51 -0.50
C THR A 10 -40.87 0.10 0.12
N LEU A 11 -39.83 -0.73 -0.08
CA LEU A 11 -39.80 -2.12 0.41
C LEU A 11 -39.99 -2.23 1.94
N TRP A 12 -39.87 -1.14 2.70
CA TRP A 12 -40.11 -1.04 4.16
C TRP A 12 -41.27 -0.13 4.55
N GLY A 13 -42.20 0.18 3.64
CA GLY A 13 -43.19 1.23 3.79
C GLY A 13 -44.34 0.95 4.77
N GLY A 14 -44.47 -0.23 5.35
CA GLY A 14 -45.68 -0.65 6.09
C GLY A 14 -46.00 0.14 7.38
N ARG A 15 -45.04 0.86 7.98
CA ARG A 15 -45.22 1.68 9.18
C ARG A 15 -45.31 3.17 8.88
N PHE A 16 -44.81 3.62 7.74
CA PHE A 16 -44.70 5.03 7.43
C PHE A 16 -45.95 5.54 6.70
N SER A 17 -46.47 6.69 7.12
CA SER A 17 -47.63 7.36 6.55
C SER A 17 -47.30 8.37 5.47
N GLU A 18 -46.01 8.70 5.33
CA GLU A 18 -45.52 9.71 4.38
C GLU A 18 -44.36 9.15 3.55
N ALA A 19 -44.22 9.61 2.31
CA ALA A 19 -43.08 9.28 1.47
C ALA A 19 -41.82 9.99 2.00
N THR A 20 -40.64 9.36 1.83
CA THR A 20 -39.35 9.96 2.20
C THR A 20 -39.11 11.22 1.35
N ASP A 21 -38.70 12.30 1.97
CA ASP A 21 -38.33 13.55 1.29
C ASP A 21 -37.23 13.32 0.24
N ALA A 22 -37.34 13.97 -0.90
CA ALA A 22 -36.43 13.79 -2.02
C ALA A 22 -34.97 14.20 -1.69
N PHE A 23 -34.79 15.22 -0.84
CA PHE A 23 -33.45 15.58 -0.36
C PHE A 23 -32.90 14.50 0.57
N VAL A 24 -33.70 13.97 1.49
CA VAL A 24 -33.32 12.91 2.41
C VAL A 24 -32.95 11.64 1.64
N GLN A 25 -33.70 11.25 0.61
CA GLN A 25 -33.34 10.11 -0.25
C GLN A 25 -31.97 10.28 -0.86
N ARG A 26 -31.67 11.45 -1.44
CA ARG A 26 -30.33 11.73 -2.01
C ARG A 26 -29.23 11.80 -0.95
N PHE A 27 -29.53 12.39 0.21
CA PHE A 27 -28.57 12.54 1.31
C PHE A 27 -28.16 11.21 1.95
N THR A 28 -29.10 10.25 2.02
CA THR A 28 -28.86 8.94 2.62
C THR A 28 -28.41 7.86 1.62
N ALA A 29 -28.55 8.13 0.32
CA ALA A 29 -28.17 7.17 -0.71
C ALA A 29 -26.64 6.99 -0.81
N SER A 30 -26.22 5.74 -1.00
CA SER A 30 -24.80 5.35 -1.16
C SER A 30 -24.49 4.77 -2.53
N VAL A 31 -25.49 4.53 -3.38
CA VAL A 31 -25.32 3.87 -4.70
C VAL A 31 -24.30 4.57 -5.61
N THR A 32 -24.08 5.87 -5.43
CA THR A 32 -23.11 6.65 -6.23
C THR A 32 -21.67 6.14 -6.07
N PHE A 33 -21.33 5.58 -4.91
CA PHE A 33 -20.01 5.05 -4.61
C PHE A 33 -20.02 3.54 -4.30
N ASP A 34 -21.05 3.00 -3.60
CA ASP A 34 -21.07 1.59 -3.18
C ASP A 34 -21.41 0.61 -4.33
N LYS A 35 -21.94 1.08 -5.45
CA LYS A 35 -22.10 0.29 -6.69
C LYS A 35 -20.79 -0.40 -7.13
N ARG A 36 -19.65 0.09 -6.67
CA ARG A 36 -18.34 -0.52 -6.86
C ARG A 36 -18.26 -1.96 -6.34
N MET A 37 -19.06 -2.30 -5.32
CA MET A 37 -19.09 -3.62 -4.69
C MET A 37 -20.09 -4.60 -5.34
N TYR A 38 -20.67 -4.27 -6.50
CA TYR A 38 -21.71 -5.10 -7.13
C TYR A 38 -21.29 -6.58 -7.32
N ARG A 39 -20.00 -6.83 -7.58
CA ARG A 39 -19.49 -8.20 -7.75
C ARG A 39 -19.56 -8.97 -6.46
N GLN A 40 -19.17 -8.35 -5.36
CA GLN A 40 -19.15 -8.95 -4.03
C GLN A 40 -20.58 -9.16 -3.53
N ASP A 41 -21.48 -8.20 -3.75
CA ASP A 41 -22.90 -8.35 -3.41
C ASP A 41 -23.55 -9.52 -4.13
N ILE A 42 -23.34 -9.62 -5.45
CA ILE A 42 -23.85 -10.74 -6.25
C ILE A 42 -23.25 -12.08 -5.78
N GLN A 43 -21.94 -12.11 -5.54
CA GLN A 43 -21.26 -13.32 -5.03
C GLN A 43 -21.80 -13.75 -3.66
N GLY A 44 -21.97 -12.80 -2.74
CA GLY A 44 -22.57 -13.04 -1.42
C GLY A 44 -24.00 -13.55 -1.52
N SER A 45 -24.80 -12.96 -2.42
CA SER A 45 -26.19 -13.34 -2.67
C SER A 45 -26.32 -14.74 -3.29
N ILE A 46 -25.44 -15.12 -4.22
CA ILE A 46 -25.38 -16.47 -4.81
C ILE A 46 -25.03 -17.51 -3.73
N ALA A 47 -24.04 -17.24 -2.89
CA ALA A 47 -23.68 -18.13 -1.79
C ALA A 47 -24.81 -18.29 -0.78
N HIS A 48 -25.51 -17.20 -0.46
CA HIS A 48 -26.68 -17.22 0.44
C HIS A 48 -27.83 -18.03 -0.14
N ALA A 49 -28.20 -17.83 -1.41
CA ALA A 49 -29.25 -18.60 -2.08
C ALA A 49 -28.93 -20.10 -2.13
N SER A 50 -27.65 -20.43 -2.41
CA SER A 50 -27.18 -21.82 -2.44
C SER A 50 -27.32 -22.50 -1.07
N MET A 51 -26.96 -21.80 0.00
CA MET A 51 -27.12 -22.28 1.37
C MET A 51 -28.62 -22.43 1.74
N LEU A 52 -29.46 -21.43 1.42
CA LEU A 52 -30.90 -21.52 1.71
C LEU A 52 -31.58 -22.72 1.03
N ALA A 53 -31.14 -23.06 -0.17
CA ALA A 53 -31.62 -24.28 -0.83
C ALA A 53 -31.11 -25.54 -0.14
N ALA A 54 -29.86 -25.61 0.25
CA ALA A 54 -29.30 -26.77 0.94
C ALA A 54 -29.96 -27.05 2.28
N VAL A 55 -30.42 -26.02 2.99
CA VAL A 55 -31.16 -26.18 4.26
C VAL A 55 -32.70 -26.25 4.07
N GLY A 56 -33.19 -26.31 2.82
CA GLY A 56 -34.59 -26.51 2.51
C GLY A 56 -35.50 -25.27 2.65
N VAL A 57 -34.93 -24.08 2.77
CA VAL A 57 -35.69 -22.81 2.78
C VAL A 57 -36.09 -22.37 1.37
N LEU A 58 -35.22 -22.60 0.38
CA LEU A 58 -35.53 -22.50 -1.04
C LEU A 58 -35.59 -23.89 -1.68
N THR A 59 -36.35 -24.00 -2.75
CA THR A 59 -36.25 -25.16 -3.66
C THR A 59 -35.02 -24.98 -4.56
N GLU A 60 -34.51 -26.07 -5.15
CA GLU A 60 -33.43 -26.00 -6.12
C GLU A 60 -33.78 -25.12 -7.34
N ALA A 61 -35.02 -25.20 -7.84
CA ALA A 61 -35.50 -24.40 -8.94
C ALA A 61 -35.50 -22.89 -8.60
N GLU A 62 -35.86 -22.52 -7.37
CA GLU A 62 -35.80 -21.10 -6.91
C GLU A 62 -34.35 -20.60 -6.78
N ARG A 63 -33.45 -21.43 -6.23
CA ARG A 63 -32.01 -21.16 -6.18
C ARG A 63 -31.46 -20.89 -7.59
N ASP A 64 -31.74 -21.77 -8.54
CA ASP A 64 -31.22 -21.69 -9.91
C ASP A 64 -31.75 -20.45 -10.63
N ALA A 65 -33.04 -20.12 -10.45
CA ALA A 65 -33.60 -18.88 -10.98
C ALA A 65 -32.94 -17.63 -10.39
N ILE A 66 -32.65 -17.60 -9.09
CA ILE A 66 -31.94 -16.51 -8.42
C ILE A 66 -30.50 -16.38 -8.96
N ILE A 67 -29.76 -17.50 -9.05
CA ILE A 67 -28.38 -17.50 -9.55
C ILE A 67 -28.34 -17.01 -11.00
N GLN A 68 -29.24 -17.47 -11.86
CA GLN A 68 -29.30 -17.03 -13.25
C GLN A 68 -29.62 -15.53 -13.34
N GLY A 69 -30.65 -15.06 -12.61
CA GLY A 69 -31.01 -13.65 -12.60
C GLY A 69 -29.88 -12.72 -12.11
N LEU A 70 -29.17 -13.12 -11.04
CA LEU A 70 -28.01 -12.38 -10.54
C LEU A 70 -26.83 -12.40 -11.53
N THR A 71 -26.61 -13.50 -12.24
CA THR A 71 -25.58 -13.63 -13.26
C THR A 71 -25.86 -12.71 -14.45
N ASP A 72 -27.11 -12.64 -14.89
CA ASP A 72 -27.55 -11.77 -15.98
C ASP A 72 -27.40 -10.29 -15.58
N ILE A 73 -27.81 -9.93 -14.35
CA ILE A 73 -27.63 -8.57 -13.81
C ILE A 73 -26.15 -8.20 -13.79
N ARG A 74 -25.27 -9.10 -13.35
CA ARG A 74 -23.81 -8.87 -13.36
C ARG A 74 -23.31 -8.59 -14.78
N ALA A 75 -23.73 -9.36 -15.75
CA ALA A 75 -23.32 -9.18 -17.16
C ALA A 75 -23.78 -7.80 -17.68
N GLU A 76 -24.97 -7.34 -17.32
CA GLU A 76 -25.46 -6.00 -17.72
C GLU A 76 -24.70 -4.87 -17.05
N ILE A 77 -24.34 -5.02 -15.76
CA ILE A 77 -23.49 -4.06 -15.06
C ILE A 77 -22.12 -3.98 -15.74
N GLU A 78 -21.52 -5.11 -16.06
CA GLU A 78 -20.23 -5.20 -16.74
C GLU A 78 -20.28 -4.62 -18.17
N ALA A 79 -21.40 -4.77 -18.87
CA ALA A 79 -21.65 -4.19 -20.18
C ALA A 79 -22.02 -2.68 -20.13
N GLY A 80 -22.25 -2.11 -18.94
CA GLY A 80 -22.64 -0.72 -18.75
C GLY A 80 -24.09 -0.42 -19.15
N THR A 81 -24.95 -1.43 -19.27
CA THR A 81 -26.37 -1.31 -19.64
C THR A 81 -27.31 -1.28 -18.44
N PHE A 82 -26.85 -1.65 -17.26
CA PHE A 82 -27.62 -1.59 -16.03
C PHE A 82 -27.85 -0.16 -15.56
N THR A 83 -29.09 0.17 -15.17
CA THR A 83 -29.45 1.51 -14.71
C THR A 83 -29.51 1.56 -13.19
N TRP A 84 -28.66 2.38 -12.58
CA TRP A 84 -28.63 2.64 -11.14
C TRP A 84 -29.63 3.72 -10.76
N SER A 85 -30.40 3.51 -9.71
CA SER A 85 -31.40 4.45 -9.19
C SER A 85 -31.03 4.91 -7.77
N ILE A 86 -30.91 6.22 -7.57
CA ILE A 86 -30.73 6.84 -6.24
C ILE A 86 -31.93 6.56 -5.33
N ALA A 87 -33.15 6.48 -5.91
CA ALA A 87 -34.35 6.16 -5.15
C ALA A 87 -34.33 4.74 -4.52
N LEU A 88 -33.44 3.87 -5.00
CA LEU A 88 -33.19 2.55 -4.45
C LEU A 88 -31.98 2.52 -3.50
N GLU A 89 -31.55 3.67 -2.99
CA GLU A 89 -30.60 3.90 -1.91
C GLU A 89 -29.18 3.34 -2.15
N ASP A 90 -28.99 2.02 -2.23
CA ASP A 90 -27.70 1.34 -2.24
C ASP A 90 -27.57 0.31 -3.38
N VAL A 91 -26.38 -0.25 -3.54
CA VAL A 91 -26.08 -1.29 -4.53
C VAL A 91 -27.00 -2.50 -4.35
N HIS A 92 -27.23 -2.88 -3.11
CA HIS A 92 -28.01 -4.09 -2.74
C HIS A 92 -29.46 -3.96 -3.17
N MET A 93 -30.11 -2.83 -2.85
CA MET A 93 -31.51 -2.57 -3.20
C MET A 93 -31.70 -2.47 -4.71
N ASN A 94 -30.76 -1.86 -5.43
CA ASN A 94 -30.79 -1.79 -6.89
C ASN A 94 -30.77 -3.20 -7.51
N ILE A 95 -29.86 -4.06 -7.06
CA ILE A 95 -29.74 -5.45 -7.54
C ILE A 95 -30.97 -6.29 -7.14
N GLU A 96 -31.42 -6.20 -5.88
CA GLU A 96 -32.58 -6.93 -5.37
C GLU A 96 -33.88 -6.53 -6.08
N SER A 97 -34.08 -5.24 -6.34
CA SER A 97 -35.25 -4.72 -7.07
C SER A 97 -35.29 -5.23 -8.50
N GLU A 98 -34.17 -5.20 -9.21
CA GLU A 98 -34.05 -5.70 -10.58
C GLU A 98 -34.25 -7.23 -10.63
N LEU A 99 -33.66 -7.97 -9.70
CA LEU A 99 -33.87 -9.41 -9.58
C LEU A 99 -35.37 -9.74 -9.39
N THR A 100 -36.01 -8.99 -8.50
CA THR A 100 -37.46 -9.15 -8.23
C THR A 100 -38.31 -8.81 -9.45
N ALA A 101 -37.95 -7.80 -10.22
CA ALA A 101 -38.65 -7.47 -11.47
C ALA A 101 -38.57 -8.60 -12.49
N ARG A 102 -37.46 -9.33 -12.56
CA ARG A 102 -37.25 -10.45 -13.50
C ARG A 102 -37.92 -11.75 -13.09
N ILE A 103 -37.79 -12.15 -11.84
CA ILE A 103 -38.22 -13.47 -11.38
C ILE A 103 -39.35 -13.44 -10.32
N GLY A 104 -39.95 -12.27 -10.10
CA GLY A 104 -41.13 -12.10 -9.26
C GLY A 104 -40.92 -12.48 -7.79
N ILE A 105 -41.83 -13.24 -7.22
CA ILE A 105 -41.87 -13.65 -5.81
C ILE A 105 -40.60 -14.41 -5.39
N THR A 106 -39.98 -15.14 -6.31
CA THR A 106 -38.74 -15.89 -6.07
C THR A 106 -37.57 -14.95 -5.73
N GLY A 107 -37.49 -13.80 -6.40
CA GLY A 107 -36.49 -12.78 -6.08
C GLY A 107 -36.61 -12.24 -4.66
N LYS A 108 -37.84 -12.04 -4.17
CA LYS A 108 -38.09 -11.59 -2.80
C LYS A 108 -37.64 -12.57 -1.73
N LYS A 109 -37.59 -13.88 -2.04
CA LYS A 109 -37.16 -14.92 -1.09
C LYS A 109 -35.65 -14.86 -0.80
N LEU A 110 -34.86 -14.23 -1.65
CA LEU A 110 -33.40 -14.13 -1.47
C LEU A 110 -33.03 -13.46 -0.14
N HIS A 111 -33.85 -12.50 0.35
CA HIS A 111 -33.57 -11.79 1.60
C HIS A 111 -33.89 -12.59 2.88
N THR A 112 -34.41 -13.82 2.77
CA THR A 112 -34.77 -14.66 3.91
C THR A 112 -33.57 -14.94 4.80
N GLY A 113 -33.69 -14.70 6.11
CA GLY A 113 -32.62 -14.94 7.09
C GLY A 113 -31.41 -14.02 6.99
N ARG A 114 -31.48 -12.93 6.21
CA ARG A 114 -30.43 -11.95 6.01
C ARG A 114 -30.89 -10.55 6.37
N SER A 115 -29.95 -9.70 6.76
CA SER A 115 -30.16 -8.25 6.91
C SER A 115 -29.22 -7.50 5.96
N ARG A 116 -29.53 -6.24 5.70
CA ARG A 116 -28.62 -5.33 5.03
C ARG A 116 -27.30 -5.19 5.80
N ASN A 117 -27.32 -5.32 7.14
CA ASN A 117 -26.16 -5.14 8.01
C ASN A 117 -25.09 -6.22 7.78
N ASP A 118 -25.45 -7.51 7.78
CA ASP A 118 -24.49 -8.60 7.53
C ASP A 118 -24.12 -8.70 6.03
N GLN A 119 -25.02 -8.30 5.14
CA GLN A 119 -24.77 -8.23 3.70
C GLN A 119 -23.64 -7.23 3.40
N VAL A 120 -23.79 -5.97 3.82
CA VAL A 120 -22.76 -4.93 3.56
C VAL A 120 -21.45 -5.23 4.26
N ALA A 121 -21.48 -5.80 5.48
CA ALA A 121 -20.28 -6.21 6.20
C ALA A 121 -19.52 -7.34 5.46
N THR A 122 -20.25 -8.23 4.79
CA THR A 122 -19.66 -9.29 3.96
C THR A 122 -19.03 -8.70 2.70
N ASP A 123 -19.75 -7.83 2.02
CA ASP A 123 -19.32 -7.27 0.74
C ASP A 123 -18.06 -6.41 0.86
N ILE A 124 -17.96 -5.60 1.90
CA ILE A 124 -16.77 -4.75 2.10
C ILE A 124 -15.55 -5.59 2.47
N ARG A 125 -15.72 -6.71 3.21
CA ARG A 125 -14.63 -7.66 3.48
C ARG A 125 -14.19 -8.38 2.21
N LEU A 126 -15.12 -8.86 1.39
CA LEU A 126 -14.82 -9.48 0.10
C LEU A 126 -14.09 -8.49 -0.82
N TYR A 127 -14.61 -7.27 -0.95
CA TYR A 127 -13.99 -6.22 -1.75
C TYR A 127 -12.55 -5.94 -1.31
N LEU A 128 -12.38 -5.67 -0.03
CA LEU A 128 -11.04 -5.32 0.48
C LEU A 128 -10.07 -6.51 0.40
N ARG A 129 -10.55 -7.75 0.56
CA ARG A 129 -9.74 -8.95 0.35
C ARG A 129 -9.21 -9.05 -1.08
N ASP A 130 -10.08 -8.83 -2.07
CA ASP A 130 -9.71 -8.87 -3.48
C ASP A 130 -8.68 -7.77 -3.80
N GLU A 131 -8.87 -6.56 -3.27
CA GLU A 131 -7.96 -5.44 -3.46
C GLU A 131 -6.62 -5.63 -2.75
N ILE A 132 -6.61 -6.25 -1.56
CA ILE A 132 -5.38 -6.64 -0.86
C ILE A 132 -4.54 -7.60 -1.73
N ASP A 133 -5.18 -8.57 -2.39
CA ASP A 133 -4.49 -9.51 -3.27
C ASP A 133 -3.88 -8.83 -4.51
N VAL A 134 -4.53 -7.80 -5.03
CA VAL A 134 -3.99 -6.95 -6.10
C VAL A 134 -2.81 -6.10 -5.60
N ILE A 135 -2.96 -5.45 -4.45
CA ILE A 135 -1.92 -4.60 -3.85
C ILE A 135 -0.67 -5.43 -3.50
N ALA A 136 -0.84 -6.66 -3.00
CA ALA A 136 0.26 -7.57 -2.71
C ALA A 136 1.10 -7.88 -3.97
N LYS A 137 0.43 -8.07 -5.12
CA LYS A 137 1.11 -8.26 -6.43
C LYS A 137 1.86 -7.01 -6.86
N GLU A 138 1.29 -5.82 -6.68
CA GLU A 138 1.97 -4.56 -7.04
C GLU A 138 3.19 -4.28 -6.13
N ILE A 139 3.13 -4.59 -4.83
CA ILE A 139 4.29 -4.52 -3.94
C ILE A 139 5.39 -5.48 -4.44
N THR A 140 5.03 -6.72 -4.75
CA THR A 140 5.98 -7.71 -5.27
C THR A 140 6.61 -7.23 -6.60
N ARG A 141 5.82 -6.66 -7.49
CA ARG A 141 6.30 -6.09 -8.76
C ARG A 141 7.28 -4.94 -8.54
N LEU A 142 6.98 -4.02 -7.61
CA LEU A 142 7.89 -2.93 -7.25
C LEU A 142 9.19 -3.49 -6.66
N GLN A 143 9.12 -4.48 -5.77
CA GLN A 143 10.30 -5.15 -5.20
C GLN A 143 11.17 -5.80 -6.30
N GLN A 144 10.57 -6.45 -7.29
CA GLN A 144 11.30 -7.00 -8.44
C GLN A 144 12.03 -5.92 -9.23
N GLY A 145 11.39 -4.77 -9.46
CA GLY A 145 12.01 -3.62 -10.13
C GLY A 145 13.20 -3.05 -9.34
N ILE A 146 13.07 -2.96 -8.01
CA ILE A 146 14.17 -2.54 -7.13
C ILE A 146 15.33 -3.53 -7.21
N LEU A 147 15.08 -4.83 -7.15
CA LEU A 147 16.12 -5.86 -7.24
C LEU A 147 16.85 -5.83 -8.59
N GLN A 148 16.11 -5.60 -9.68
CA GLN A 148 16.70 -5.46 -11.02
C GLN A 148 17.68 -4.28 -11.06
N LEU A 149 17.28 -3.12 -10.56
CA LEU A 149 18.12 -1.92 -10.52
C LEU A 149 19.31 -2.12 -9.56
N ALA A 150 19.09 -2.69 -8.38
CA ALA A 150 20.12 -2.96 -7.38
C ALA A 150 21.20 -3.91 -7.92
N GLN A 151 20.79 -4.96 -8.64
CA GLN A 151 21.72 -5.97 -9.19
C GLN A 151 22.74 -5.38 -10.16
N THR A 152 22.37 -4.39 -10.95
CA THR A 152 23.27 -3.73 -11.91
C THR A 152 24.09 -2.61 -11.28
N ASN A 153 23.90 -2.37 -9.98
CA ASN A 153 24.54 -1.27 -9.24
C ASN A 153 25.12 -1.70 -7.89
N THR A 154 25.50 -2.97 -7.76
CA THR A 154 26.09 -3.52 -6.52
C THR A 154 27.42 -2.87 -6.14
N ASP A 155 28.11 -2.31 -7.11
CA ASP A 155 29.43 -1.65 -7.02
C ASP A 155 29.41 -0.17 -7.38
N THR A 156 28.23 0.37 -7.70
CA THR A 156 28.07 1.80 -8.00
C THR A 156 28.15 2.61 -6.72
N ILE A 157 29.27 3.29 -6.49
CA ILE A 157 29.53 4.07 -5.28
C ILE A 157 28.77 5.39 -5.33
N MET A 158 28.16 5.75 -4.20
CA MET A 158 27.50 7.04 -3.95
C MET A 158 27.79 7.49 -2.51
N PRO A 159 27.65 8.80 -2.20
CA PRO A 159 27.74 9.24 -0.82
C PRO A 159 26.53 8.74 -0.02
N GLY A 160 26.79 8.17 1.14
CA GLY A 160 25.77 7.98 2.17
C GLY A 160 25.61 9.27 2.97
N PHE A 161 24.39 9.59 3.38
CA PHE A 161 24.06 10.83 4.06
C PHE A 161 23.48 10.58 5.45
N THR A 162 23.92 11.40 6.41
CA THR A 162 23.21 11.64 7.66
C THR A 162 23.04 13.16 7.81
N HIS A 163 21.88 13.64 8.24
CA HIS A 163 21.56 15.09 8.30
C HIS A 163 21.72 15.80 6.94
N LEU A 164 21.57 15.09 5.82
CA LEU A 164 21.89 15.54 4.46
C LEU A 164 23.36 16.00 4.27
N GLN A 165 24.24 15.63 5.19
CA GLN A 165 25.69 15.80 5.05
C GLN A 165 26.33 14.49 4.59
N THR A 166 27.34 14.58 3.72
CA THR A 166 28.13 13.41 3.31
C THR A 166 28.72 12.75 4.56
N ALA A 167 28.45 11.45 4.74
CA ALA A 167 28.93 10.69 5.89
C ALA A 167 29.95 9.64 5.47
N GLN A 168 29.51 8.51 4.93
CA GLN A 168 30.37 7.41 4.50
C GLN A 168 29.95 6.95 3.10
N PRO A 169 30.86 6.38 2.29
CA PRO A 169 30.48 5.87 0.98
C PRO A 169 29.62 4.61 1.15
N VAL A 170 28.61 4.50 0.32
CA VAL A 170 27.75 3.30 0.17
C VAL A 170 27.66 2.91 -1.30
N THR A 171 27.07 1.77 -1.62
CA THR A 171 26.70 1.51 -3.01
C THR A 171 25.25 1.85 -3.28
N PHE A 172 24.94 2.24 -4.51
CA PHE A 172 23.55 2.49 -4.93
C PHE A 172 22.70 1.24 -4.78
N GLY A 173 23.26 0.05 -5.08
CA GLY A 173 22.61 -1.22 -4.83
C GLY A 173 22.26 -1.45 -3.35
N HIS A 174 23.17 -1.11 -2.43
CA HIS A 174 22.92 -1.18 -0.99
C HIS A 174 21.77 -0.26 -0.57
N HIS A 175 21.76 0.99 -1.05
CA HIS A 175 20.67 1.94 -0.77
C HIS A 175 19.32 1.43 -1.26
N LEU A 176 19.25 0.91 -2.48
CA LEU A 176 18.03 0.32 -3.05
C LEU A 176 17.52 -0.87 -2.23
N MET A 177 18.42 -1.69 -1.69
CA MET A 177 18.03 -2.79 -0.80
C MET A 177 17.38 -2.28 0.50
N ALA A 178 17.69 -1.08 0.98
CA ALA A 178 16.97 -0.49 2.11
C ALA A 178 15.48 -0.21 1.76
N TRP A 179 15.18 0.23 0.54
CA TRP A 179 13.79 0.36 0.08
C TRP A 179 13.09 -1.00 -0.04
N TYR A 180 13.81 -2.03 -0.53
CA TYR A 180 13.30 -3.40 -0.58
C TYR A 180 12.86 -3.87 0.82
N GLU A 181 13.68 -3.65 1.84
CA GLU A 181 13.38 -4.03 3.23
C GLU A 181 12.15 -3.32 3.80
N MET A 182 11.94 -2.04 3.46
CA MET A 182 10.72 -1.33 3.86
C MET A 182 9.48 -2.02 3.28
N LEU A 183 9.49 -2.33 1.98
CA LEU A 183 8.38 -2.98 1.28
C LEU A 183 8.16 -4.43 1.74
N SER A 184 9.20 -5.16 2.15
CA SER A 184 9.07 -6.50 2.72
C SER A 184 8.29 -6.48 4.03
N ARG A 185 8.55 -5.49 4.87
CA ARG A 185 7.76 -5.31 6.10
C ARG A 185 6.32 -4.90 5.81
N ASP A 186 6.09 -4.10 4.76
CA ASP A 186 4.73 -3.70 4.34
C ASP A 186 3.95 -4.89 3.78
N TYR A 187 4.58 -5.73 2.97
CA TYR A 187 3.98 -6.96 2.48
C TYR A 187 3.53 -7.88 3.63
N GLY A 188 4.38 -8.06 4.64
CA GLY A 188 4.03 -8.85 5.84
C GLY A 188 2.85 -8.26 6.62
N ARG A 189 2.77 -6.92 6.76
CA ARG A 189 1.61 -6.23 7.37
C ARG A 189 0.33 -6.48 6.58
N LEU A 190 0.40 -6.34 5.27
CA LEU A 190 -0.75 -6.53 4.38
C LEU A 190 -1.30 -7.95 4.46
N LEU A 191 -0.43 -8.98 4.44
CA LEU A 191 -0.86 -10.37 4.60
C LEU A 191 -1.43 -10.65 6.00
N GLY A 192 -0.89 -9.99 7.03
CA GLY A 192 -1.45 -10.03 8.38
C GLY A 192 -2.89 -9.48 8.43
N CYS A 193 -3.12 -8.33 7.81
CA CYS A 193 -4.46 -7.73 7.66
C CYS A 193 -5.40 -8.67 6.91
N ARG A 194 -4.98 -9.19 5.74
CA ARG A 194 -5.76 -10.15 4.93
C ARG A 194 -6.23 -11.34 5.74
N ARG A 195 -5.36 -11.92 6.55
CA ARG A 195 -5.69 -13.10 7.38
C ARG A 195 -6.77 -12.79 8.41
N ARG A 196 -6.71 -11.63 9.09
CA ARG A 196 -7.70 -11.23 10.10
C ARG A 196 -9.03 -10.81 9.47
N LEU A 197 -8.98 -10.15 8.32
CA LEU A 197 -10.16 -9.78 7.54
C LEU A 197 -10.95 -11.00 7.06
N ASN A 198 -10.30 -12.14 6.77
CA ASN A 198 -10.89 -13.27 6.05
C ASN A 198 -11.81 -14.13 6.93
N GLN A 199 -12.82 -13.51 7.54
CA GLN A 199 -13.87 -14.14 8.33
C GLN A 199 -15.24 -13.66 7.84
N SER A 200 -16.20 -14.58 7.66
CA SER A 200 -17.54 -14.29 7.11
C SER A 200 -18.49 -13.74 8.15
N PRO A 201 -19.03 -12.52 8.02
CA PRO A 201 -20.12 -12.03 8.87
C PRO A 201 -21.50 -12.49 8.42
N LEU A 202 -21.63 -13.07 7.21
CA LEU A 202 -22.94 -13.47 6.64
C LEU A 202 -23.64 -14.49 7.55
N GLY A 203 -24.93 -14.25 7.78
CA GLY A 203 -25.76 -15.02 8.72
C GLY A 203 -25.81 -14.43 10.14
N ALA A 204 -25.11 -13.32 10.41
CA ALA A 204 -25.30 -12.54 11.62
C ALA A 204 -26.63 -11.76 11.63
N ALA A 205 -27.27 -11.66 10.48
CA ALA A 205 -28.47 -10.88 10.24
C ALA A 205 -28.31 -9.41 10.70
N ALA A 206 -29.32 -8.83 11.36
CA ALA A 206 -29.21 -7.44 11.81
C ALA A 206 -28.19 -7.26 12.95
N LEU A 207 -28.14 -8.18 13.91
CA LEU A 207 -27.21 -8.19 15.05
C LEU A 207 -27.31 -9.45 15.94
N ALA A 208 -28.43 -10.20 15.88
CA ALA A 208 -28.75 -11.28 16.80
C ALA A 208 -28.78 -12.67 16.14
N GLY A 209 -28.40 -12.76 14.89
CA GLY A 209 -28.59 -13.97 14.08
C GLY A 209 -30.02 -14.11 13.58
N THR A 210 -30.43 -15.31 13.18
CA THR A 210 -31.74 -15.59 12.60
C THR A 210 -32.32 -16.87 13.18
N THR A 211 -33.64 -17.02 13.12
CA THR A 211 -34.36 -18.25 13.52
C THR A 211 -34.39 -19.33 12.43
N TYR A 212 -33.96 -19.02 11.22
CA TYR A 212 -33.84 -19.97 10.13
C TYR A 212 -32.64 -20.91 10.36
N PRO A 213 -32.71 -22.17 9.88
CA PRO A 213 -31.66 -23.17 10.06
C PRO A 213 -30.50 -22.97 9.08
N ILE A 214 -29.94 -21.75 9.05
CA ILE A 214 -28.84 -21.38 8.13
C ILE A 214 -27.56 -22.12 8.45
N ASP A 215 -26.76 -22.42 7.41
CA ASP A 215 -25.41 -22.97 7.51
C ASP A 215 -24.37 -21.90 7.16
N ARG A 216 -23.80 -21.30 8.21
CA ARG A 216 -22.77 -20.26 8.07
C ARG A 216 -21.41 -20.83 7.64
N GLU A 217 -21.11 -22.08 7.94
CA GLU A 217 -19.87 -22.72 7.45
C GLU A 217 -19.95 -22.92 5.93
N GLN A 218 -21.08 -23.35 5.41
CA GLN A 218 -21.28 -23.49 3.97
C GLN A 218 -21.13 -22.15 3.24
N THR A 219 -21.78 -21.07 3.71
CA THR A 219 -21.63 -19.75 3.07
C THR A 219 -20.20 -19.23 3.17
N SER A 220 -19.54 -19.43 4.30
CA SER A 220 -18.14 -19.08 4.50
C SER A 220 -17.22 -19.79 3.49
N ALA A 221 -17.39 -21.10 3.32
CA ALA A 221 -16.63 -21.90 2.36
C ALA A 221 -16.87 -21.47 0.91
N LEU A 222 -18.14 -21.24 0.51
CA LEU A 222 -18.51 -20.79 -0.83
C LEU A 222 -17.90 -19.42 -1.17
N LEU A 223 -17.69 -18.55 -0.18
CA LEU A 223 -17.11 -17.24 -0.33
C LEU A 223 -15.57 -17.21 -0.14
N GLY A 224 -14.97 -18.35 0.18
CA GLY A 224 -13.53 -18.47 0.40
C GLY A 224 -13.03 -17.78 1.68
N PHE A 225 -13.91 -17.58 2.67
CA PHE A 225 -13.53 -17.17 4.01
C PHE A 225 -12.98 -18.37 4.79
N THR A 226 -12.13 -18.09 5.78
CA THR A 226 -11.54 -19.14 6.61
C THR A 226 -12.57 -19.80 7.53
N HIS A 227 -13.48 -19.00 8.07
CA HIS A 227 -14.59 -19.44 8.95
C HIS A 227 -15.57 -18.27 9.16
N PRO A 228 -16.80 -18.53 9.67
CA PRO A 228 -17.70 -17.46 10.06
C PRO A 228 -17.21 -16.74 11.32
N THR A 229 -17.59 -15.46 11.46
CA THR A 229 -17.37 -14.69 12.70
C THR A 229 -18.14 -15.33 13.88
N ARG A 230 -17.60 -15.18 15.09
CA ARG A 230 -18.05 -15.94 16.28
C ARG A 230 -19.17 -15.28 17.07
N ASN A 231 -19.43 -13.99 16.86
CA ASN A 231 -20.46 -13.23 17.56
C ASN A 231 -21.23 -12.37 16.56
N SER A 232 -22.54 -12.50 16.50
CA SER A 232 -23.39 -11.83 15.51
C SER A 232 -23.44 -10.31 15.69
N LEU A 233 -23.32 -9.82 16.92
CA LEU A 233 -23.34 -8.39 17.22
C LEU A 233 -22.03 -7.71 16.75
N ASP A 234 -20.90 -8.33 17.06
CA ASP A 234 -19.57 -7.90 16.61
C ASP A 234 -19.43 -8.00 15.08
N SER A 235 -20.00 -9.04 14.46
CA SER A 235 -19.93 -9.29 13.02
C SER A 235 -20.38 -8.12 12.16
N VAL A 236 -21.43 -7.43 12.57
CA VAL A 236 -22.02 -6.29 11.84
C VAL A 236 -21.46 -4.96 12.30
N SER A 237 -20.80 -4.90 13.48
CA SER A 237 -20.20 -3.72 14.07
C SER A 237 -18.75 -3.51 13.63
N ASP A 238 -17.97 -4.58 13.53
CA ASP A 238 -16.52 -4.55 13.33
C ASP A 238 -16.11 -3.82 12.03
N ARG A 239 -15.16 -2.91 12.18
CA ARG A 239 -14.45 -2.20 11.11
C ARG A 239 -12.92 -2.19 11.35
N ASP A 240 -12.43 -3.03 12.28
CA ASP A 240 -11.00 -3.12 12.57
C ASP A 240 -10.19 -3.47 11.33
N PHE A 241 -10.72 -4.35 10.48
CA PHE A 241 -10.09 -4.72 9.22
C PHE A 241 -9.87 -3.53 8.27
N ALA A 242 -10.80 -2.56 8.26
CA ALA A 242 -10.70 -1.34 7.46
C ALA A 242 -9.65 -0.37 8.04
N ILE A 243 -9.65 -0.19 9.35
CA ILE A 243 -8.66 0.61 10.09
C ILE A 243 -7.27 -0.01 9.94
N GLU A 244 -7.16 -1.32 10.04
CA GLU A 244 -5.88 -2.03 9.88
C GLU A 244 -5.33 -1.88 8.47
N PHE A 245 -6.17 -2.01 7.44
CA PHE A 245 -5.78 -1.76 6.06
C PHE A 245 -5.33 -0.31 5.85
N ALA A 246 -6.09 0.67 6.36
CA ALA A 246 -5.71 2.08 6.27
C ALA A 246 -4.41 2.38 7.03
N SER A 247 -4.17 1.71 8.16
CA SER A 247 -2.91 1.81 8.92
C SER A 247 -1.73 1.25 8.13
N PHE A 248 -1.90 0.09 7.50
CA PHE A 248 -0.93 -0.46 6.56
C PHE A 248 -0.64 0.52 5.42
N ALA A 249 -1.70 1.05 4.79
CA ALA A 249 -1.60 1.98 3.68
C ALA A 249 -0.85 3.26 4.05
N ALA A 250 -1.12 3.82 5.24
CA ALA A 250 -0.42 5.00 5.77
C ALA A 250 1.09 4.75 5.97
N ILE A 251 1.47 3.57 6.46
CA ILE A 251 2.88 3.18 6.63
C ILE A 251 3.53 3.00 5.25
N LEU A 252 2.91 2.27 4.34
CA LEU A 252 3.40 2.08 2.98
C LEU A 252 3.60 3.43 2.25
N MET A 253 2.61 4.31 2.30
CA MET A 253 2.71 5.64 1.68
C MET A 253 3.81 6.49 2.33
N THR A 254 4.07 6.34 3.62
CA THR A 254 5.22 6.98 4.29
C THR A 254 6.55 6.47 3.73
N HIS A 255 6.67 5.17 3.46
CA HIS A 255 7.86 4.60 2.81
C HIS A 255 8.03 5.12 1.38
N LEU A 256 6.96 5.13 0.59
CA LEU A 256 6.98 5.68 -0.78
C LEU A 256 7.28 7.20 -0.78
N SER A 257 6.78 7.95 0.21
CA SER A 257 7.06 9.37 0.37
C SER A 257 8.56 9.63 0.66
N ARG A 258 9.20 8.81 1.50
CA ARG A 258 10.62 8.90 1.77
C ARG A 258 11.46 8.60 0.53
N ALA A 259 11.14 7.53 -0.19
CA ALA A 259 11.77 7.21 -1.46
C ALA A 259 11.55 8.33 -2.50
N SER A 260 10.35 8.92 -2.54
CA SER A 260 10.04 10.09 -3.38
C SER A 260 10.95 11.27 -3.09
N GLU A 261 11.16 11.59 -1.81
CA GLU A 261 12.04 12.69 -1.41
C GLU A 261 13.47 12.49 -1.91
N GLU A 262 14.01 11.27 -1.75
CA GLU A 262 15.35 10.94 -2.25
C GLU A 262 15.42 11.04 -3.78
N LEU A 263 14.41 10.54 -4.51
CA LEU A 263 14.34 10.67 -5.97
C LEU A 263 14.29 12.13 -6.44
N ILE A 264 13.53 12.98 -5.75
CA ILE A 264 13.42 14.41 -6.05
C ILE A 264 14.78 15.10 -5.84
N LEU A 265 15.43 14.84 -4.70
CA LEU A 265 16.77 15.35 -4.42
C LEU A 265 17.76 14.89 -5.49
N TRP A 266 17.79 13.60 -5.82
CA TRP A 266 18.75 13.03 -6.77
C TRP A 266 18.55 13.47 -8.21
N THR A 267 17.35 13.87 -8.61
CA THR A 267 17.08 14.44 -9.94
C THR A 267 17.38 15.94 -10.03
N SER A 268 17.53 16.63 -8.90
CA SER A 268 17.83 18.07 -8.88
C SER A 268 19.20 18.37 -9.50
N ALA A 269 19.37 19.58 -10.03
CA ALA A 269 20.64 20.01 -10.61
C ALA A 269 21.81 20.00 -9.60
N GLN A 270 21.51 20.16 -8.31
CA GLN A 270 22.49 20.18 -7.22
C GLN A 270 23.07 18.80 -6.92
N PHE A 271 22.24 17.75 -6.94
CA PHE A 271 22.67 16.35 -6.75
C PHE A 271 23.00 15.69 -8.08
N ASN A 272 22.07 15.71 -9.01
CA ASN A 272 22.23 15.16 -10.37
C ASN A 272 22.71 13.70 -10.40
N PHE A 273 22.26 12.90 -9.43
CA PHE A 273 22.69 11.50 -9.26
C PHE A 273 21.99 10.54 -10.19
N ILE A 274 20.75 10.87 -10.59
CA ILE A 274 19.94 10.02 -11.47
C ILE A 274 19.28 10.84 -12.57
N ASN A 275 18.95 10.15 -13.67
CA ASN A 275 18.01 10.63 -14.67
C ASN A 275 16.74 9.77 -14.62
N LEU A 276 15.58 10.43 -14.58
CA LEU A 276 14.28 9.78 -14.81
C LEU A 276 13.95 9.90 -16.29
N PRO A 277 13.50 8.83 -16.97
CA PRO A 277 13.01 8.93 -18.34
C PRO A 277 11.89 9.95 -18.51
N ASP A 278 11.83 10.60 -19.66
CA ASP A 278 10.89 11.71 -19.95
C ASP A 278 9.42 11.33 -19.71
N ARG A 279 9.05 10.08 -19.97
CA ARG A 279 7.70 9.56 -19.75
C ARG A 279 7.22 9.58 -18.28
N PHE A 280 8.12 9.82 -17.32
CA PHE A 280 7.82 9.97 -15.88
C PHE A 280 7.99 11.39 -15.38
N CYS A 281 8.19 12.34 -16.28
CA CYS A 281 8.45 13.73 -15.98
C CYS A 281 7.52 14.63 -16.77
N THR A 282 7.38 15.90 -16.33
CA THR A 282 6.74 16.94 -17.13
C THR A 282 7.70 18.09 -17.40
N GLY A 283 7.37 18.89 -18.40
CA GLY A 283 8.10 20.12 -18.73
C GLY A 283 7.45 21.35 -18.10
N SER A 284 8.01 22.52 -18.42
CA SER A 284 7.43 23.82 -18.08
C SER A 284 6.90 24.49 -19.34
N SER A 285 5.74 25.13 -19.24
CA SER A 285 5.15 25.92 -20.33
C SER A 285 5.94 27.19 -20.68
N ILE A 286 6.80 27.66 -19.77
CA ILE A 286 7.57 28.91 -19.92
C ILE A 286 9.09 28.68 -19.91
N MET A 287 9.56 27.58 -19.30
CA MET A 287 10.98 27.26 -19.17
C MET A 287 11.33 26.00 -19.97
N PRO A 288 11.81 26.10 -21.21
CA PRO A 288 11.98 24.94 -22.09
C PRO A 288 13.04 23.94 -21.62
N GLN A 289 13.94 24.34 -20.73
CA GLN A 289 14.99 23.49 -20.15
C GLN A 289 14.52 22.70 -18.93
N LYS A 290 13.35 23.01 -18.37
CA LYS A 290 12.90 22.47 -17.09
C LYS A 290 12.26 21.09 -17.25
N LYS A 291 12.70 20.14 -16.44
CA LYS A 291 12.17 18.79 -16.34
C LYS A 291 11.82 18.50 -14.87
N ASN A 292 10.55 18.25 -14.60
CA ASN A 292 10.02 18.07 -13.24
C ASN A 292 9.82 16.59 -12.91
N PRO A 293 10.19 16.16 -11.69
CA PRO A 293 9.95 14.79 -11.23
C PRO A 293 8.53 14.64 -10.65
N ASP A 294 7.49 14.88 -11.47
CA ASP A 294 6.10 14.98 -10.99
C ASP A 294 5.58 13.69 -10.35
N VAL A 295 6.00 12.52 -10.82
CA VAL A 295 5.57 11.24 -10.25
C VAL A 295 5.95 11.12 -8.78
N PRO A 296 7.24 11.23 -8.39
CA PRO A 296 7.59 11.19 -6.96
C PRO A 296 7.01 12.36 -6.17
N GLU A 297 6.90 13.56 -6.72
CA GLU A 297 6.24 14.69 -6.03
C GLU A 297 4.79 14.39 -5.70
N LEU A 298 4.04 13.85 -6.66
CA LEU A 298 2.62 13.54 -6.46
C LEU A 298 2.42 12.37 -5.48
N VAL A 299 3.27 11.34 -5.52
CA VAL A 299 3.25 10.23 -4.55
C VAL A 299 3.50 10.76 -3.13
N ARG A 300 4.51 11.62 -2.95
CA ARG A 300 4.76 12.31 -1.67
C ARG A 300 3.54 13.10 -1.20
N GLY A 301 2.89 13.86 -2.09
CA GLY A 301 1.69 14.63 -1.77
C GLY A 301 0.47 13.77 -1.39
N LYS A 302 0.24 12.65 -2.09
CA LYS A 302 -0.88 11.72 -1.83
C LYS A 302 -0.79 11.02 -0.47
N THR A 303 0.37 10.98 0.17
CA THR A 303 0.56 10.40 1.51
C THR A 303 -0.34 11.06 2.56
N GLY A 304 -0.47 12.40 2.51
CA GLY A 304 -1.35 13.13 3.43
C GLY A 304 -2.83 12.75 3.29
N ARG A 305 -3.27 12.44 2.07
CA ARG A 305 -4.64 11.99 1.79
C ARG A 305 -4.94 10.64 2.44
N VAL A 306 -4.04 9.66 2.29
CA VAL A 306 -4.18 8.33 2.90
C VAL A 306 -4.13 8.41 4.43
N ASN A 307 -3.24 9.23 5.00
CA ASN A 307 -3.21 9.48 6.45
C ASN A 307 -4.54 10.08 6.95
N GLY A 308 -5.14 11.00 6.17
CA GLY A 308 -6.45 11.57 6.47
C GLY A 308 -7.56 10.51 6.52
N HIS A 309 -7.54 9.53 5.62
CA HIS A 309 -8.51 8.43 5.62
C HIS A 309 -8.37 7.51 6.83
N LEU A 310 -7.16 7.21 7.28
CA LEU A 310 -6.95 6.48 8.54
C LEU A 310 -7.57 7.22 9.74
N ILE A 311 -7.32 8.52 9.85
CA ILE A 311 -7.88 9.34 10.93
C ILE A 311 -9.41 9.41 10.83
N SER A 312 -9.96 9.49 9.62
CA SER A 312 -11.41 9.47 9.37
C SER A 312 -12.04 8.18 9.93
N LEU A 313 -11.48 7.01 9.58
CA LEU A 313 -11.99 5.71 10.05
C LEU A 313 -11.87 5.54 11.56
N LEU A 314 -10.76 5.94 12.17
CA LEU A 314 -10.59 5.95 13.63
C LEU A 314 -11.62 6.85 14.31
N THR A 315 -11.87 8.03 13.74
CA THR A 315 -12.85 8.99 14.26
C THR A 315 -14.27 8.46 14.11
N LEU A 316 -14.60 7.83 12.99
CA LEU A 316 -15.88 7.19 12.72
C LEU A 316 -16.22 6.17 13.83
N MET A 317 -15.29 5.30 14.18
CA MET A 317 -15.54 4.19 15.09
C MET A 317 -15.46 4.54 16.57
N LYS A 318 -14.78 5.63 16.96
CA LYS A 318 -14.42 5.96 18.35
C LYS A 318 -15.57 6.05 19.35
N SER A 319 -16.81 6.30 18.91
CA SER A 319 -17.95 6.55 19.80
C SER A 319 -19.22 5.82 19.36
N GLN A 320 -19.14 4.95 18.36
CA GLN A 320 -20.29 4.18 17.93
C GLN A 320 -20.64 3.09 18.94
N PRO A 321 -21.92 2.93 19.33
CA PRO A 321 -22.34 1.71 20.03
C PRO A 321 -22.20 0.50 19.11
N LEU A 322 -22.18 -0.69 19.71
CA LEU A 322 -22.13 -1.94 18.95
C LEU A 322 -23.33 -2.09 17.99
N ALA A 323 -23.28 -3.04 17.08
CA ALA A 323 -24.15 -3.28 15.95
C ALA A 323 -23.91 -2.26 14.81
N TYR A 324 -24.94 -1.88 14.07
CA TYR A 324 -24.83 -1.02 12.90
C TYR A 324 -25.51 0.32 13.15
N ASN A 325 -24.83 1.39 12.79
CA ASN A 325 -25.39 2.75 12.71
C ASN A 325 -25.17 3.26 11.29
N LYS A 326 -26.00 4.22 10.85
CA LYS A 326 -25.89 4.82 9.51
C LYS A 326 -24.52 5.46 9.26
N ASP A 327 -23.84 5.88 10.32
CA ASP A 327 -22.43 6.35 10.32
C ASP A 327 -21.51 5.41 9.54
N ASN A 328 -21.71 4.09 9.62
CA ASN A 328 -20.91 3.10 8.90
C ASN A 328 -20.98 3.20 7.37
N GLN A 329 -21.89 4.04 6.83
CA GLN A 329 -21.86 4.36 5.40
C GLN A 329 -20.57 5.12 5.02
N GLU A 330 -20.04 5.93 5.95
CA GLU A 330 -18.84 6.75 5.80
C GLU A 330 -17.53 5.95 5.83
N ASP A 331 -17.56 4.63 6.03
CA ASP A 331 -16.38 3.78 5.97
C ASP A 331 -15.90 3.54 4.52
N LYS A 332 -16.81 3.61 3.53
CA LYS A 332 -16.57 3.14 2.16
C LYS A 332 -15.71 4.08 1.34
N GLU A 333 -16.07 5.37 1.29
CA GLU A 333 -15.33 6.33 0.48
C GLU A 333 -13.85 6.44 0.89
N PRO A 334 -13.50 6.52 2.21
CA PRO A 334 -12.10 6.48 2.64
C PRO A 334 -11.37 5.19 2.23
N ILE A 335 -12.03 4.04 2.31
CA ILE A 335 -11.44 2.75 1.89
C ILE A 335 -11.21 2.73 0.38
N PHE A 336 -12.21 3.07 -0.41
CA PHE A 336 -12.13 3.05 -1.86
C PHE A 336 -11.05 3.98 -2.39
N ASP A 337 -10.99 5.20 -1.88
CA ASP A 337 -9.98 6.17 -2.26
C ASP A 337 -8.57 5.77 -1.80
N THR A 338 -8.45 5.16 -0.63
CA THR A 338 -7.17 4.61 -0.15
C THR A 338 -6.68 3.49 -1.07
N VAL A 339 -7.56 2.56 -1.45
CA VAL A 339 -7.25 1.48 -2.39
C VAL A 339 -6.74 2.02 -3.72
N ASP A 340 -7.50 2.94 -4.34
CA ASP A 340 -7.15 3.54 -5.62
C ASP A 340 -5.80 4.28 -5.54
N THR A 341 -5.64 5.09 -4.50
CA THR A 341 -4.40 5.87 -4.29
C THR A 341 -3.18 4.98 -4.12
N VAL A 342 -3.28 3.93 -3.30
CA VAL A 342 -2.17 2.98 -3.06
C VAL A 342 -1.81 2.22 -4.33
N ARG A 343 -2.81 1.71 -5.05
CA ARG A 343 -2.59 0.97 -6.31
C ARG A 343 -1.91 1.83 -7.36
N ASP A 344 -2.38 3.06 -7.55
CA ASP A 344 -1.79 3.99 -8.53
C ASP A 344 -0.36 4.37 -8.17
N CYS A 345 -0.09 4.65 -6.88
CA CYS A 345 1.26 4.98 -6.42
C CYS A 345 2.23 3.80 -6.57
N LEU A 346 1.82 2.59 -6.20
CA LEU A 346 2.63 1.38 -6.37
C LEU A 346 2.91 1.10 -7.84
N ARG A 347 1.89 1.19 -8.71
CA ARG A 347 2.05 1.01 -10.16
C ARG A 347 3.02 2.02 -10.75
N ALA A 348 2.86 3.30 -10.41
CA ALA A 348 3.74 4.36 -10.90
C ALA A 348 5.20 4.10 -10.50
N PHE A 349 5.45 3.68 -9.26
CA PHE A 349 6.79 3.34 -8.79
C PHE A 349 7.32 2.04 -9.42
N ALA A 350 6.49 1.01 -9.56
CA ALA A 350 6.89 -0.24 -10.19
C ALA A 350 7.29 -0.06 -11.67
N ASP A 351 6.67 0.90 -12.38
CA ASP A 351 7.03 1.25 -13.75
C ASP A 351 8.27 2.15 -13.81
N MET A 352 8.43 3.06 -12.85
CA MET A 352 9.47 4.09 -12.86
C MET A 352 10.83 3.57 -12.34
N ILE A 353 10.85 2.86 -11.22
CA ILE A 353 12.10 2.46 -10.53
C ILE A 353 13.06 1.66 -11.43
N PRO A 354 12.63 0.62 -12.16
CA PRO A 354 13.55 -0.13 -13.01
C PRO A 354 14.08 0.67 -14.21
N ALA A 355 13.48 1.81 -14.50
CA ALA A 355 13.87 2.70 -15.60
C ALA A 355 14.80 3.85 -15.18
N ILE A 356 15.16 3.93 -13.90
CA ILE A 356 16.11 4.94 -13.39
C ILE A 356 17.49 4.71 -14.00
N GLU A 357 18.10 5.78 -14.49
CA GLU A 357 19.46 5.78 -15.02
C GLU A 357 20.41 6.45 -14.01
N PRO A 358 21.25 5.68 -13.27
CA PRO A 358 22.20 6.27 -12.32
C PRO A 358 23.37 6.94 -13.05
N ARG A 359 23.74 8.13 -12.61
CA ARG A 359 24.90 8.89 -13.09
C ARG A 359 26.13 8.54 -12.25
N LYS A 360 26.69 7.36 -12.50
CA LYS A 360 27.75 6.74 -11.67
C LYS A 360 28.95 7.67 -11.44
N ALA A 361 29.39 8.39 -12.45
CA ALA A 361 30.51 9.32 -12.32
C ALA A 361 30.20 10.48 -11.36
N VAL A 362 28.99 11.06 -11.44
CA VAL A 362 28.56 12.16 -10.55
C VAL A 362 28.42 11.68 -9.11
N MET A 363 27.81 10.50 -8.90
CA MET A 363 27.72 9.88 -7.58
C MET A 363 29.10 9.64 -6.97
N ARG A 364 30.03 9.09 -7.75
CA ARG A 364 31.41 8.84 -7.30
C ARG A 364 32.14 10.12 -6.94
N GLU A 365 32.07 11.15 -7.80
CA GLU A 365 32.69 12.45 -7.54
C GLU A 365 32.12 13.08 -6.25
N ALA A 366 30.80 12.99 -6.04
CA ALA A 366 30.18 13.49 -4.82
C ALA A 366 30.64 12.72 -3.57
N ALA A 367 30.89 11.40 -3.69
CA ALA A 367 31.43 10.59 -2.59
C ALA A 367 32.90 10.88 -2.27
N GLN A 368 33.68 11.40 -3.22
CA GLN A 368 35.05 11.84 -3.01
C GLN A 368 35.16 13.18 -2.26
N ARG A 369 34.06 13.93 -2.24
CA ARG A 369 34.01 15.21 -1.54
C ARG A 369 33.42 15.03 -0.13
N GLY A 370 34.06 15.65 0.87
CA GLY A 370 33.50 15.64 2.23
C GLY A 370 34.12 14.62 3.16
N PHE A 371 35.32 14.16 2.85
CA PHE A 371 36.13 13.30 3.73
C PHE A 371 35.41 12.01 4.11
N ALA A 372 34.72 11.38 3.17
CA ALA A 372 33.86 10.21 3.40
C ALA A 372 34.61 9.00 3.98
N THR A 373 35.95 8.94 3.82
CA THR A 373 36.83 7.88 4.36
C THR A 373 37.50 8.24 5.68
N ALA A 374 37.12 9.34 6.33
CA ALA A 374 37.71 9.76 7.60
C ALA A 374 37.54 8.71 8.71
N THR A 375 36.38 8.06 8.79
CA THR A 375 36.14 6.96 9.75
C THR A 375 37.06 5.77 9.47
N ASP A 376 37.31 5.47 8.19
CA ASP A 376 38.21 4.37 7.79
C ASP A 376 39.66 4.63 8.22
N LEU A 377 40.13 5.90 8.15
CA LEU A 377 41.43 6.31 8.68
C LEU A 377 41.49 6.18 10.21
N ALA A 378 40.43 6.54 10.92
CA ALA A 378 40.38 6.35 12.37
C ALA A 378 40.45 4.85 12.74
N ASP A 379 39.68 4.01 12.07
CA ASP A 379 39.70 2.55 12.26
C ASP A 379 41.07 1.94 11.89
N TYR A 380 41.73 2.47 10.87
CA TYR A 380 43.12 2.07 10.51
C TYR A 380 44.08 2.34 11.67
N LEU A 381 44.04 3.54 12.24
CA LEU A 381 44.89 3.91 13.38
C LEU A 381 44.59 3.06 14.62
N VAL A 382 43.32 2.72 14.86
CA VAL A 382 42.95 1.80 15.97
C VAL A 382 43.54 0.41 15.77
N ARG A 383 43.56 -0.10 14.53
CA ARG A 383 44.23 -1.38 14.21
C ARG A 383 45.73 -1.31 14.38
N LYS A 384 46.34 -0.13 14.31
CA LYS A 384 47.77 0.09 14.62
C LYS A 384 48.03 0.27 16.12
N GLY A 385 46.98 0.17 16.99
CA GLY A 385 47.11 0.19 18.45
C GLY A 385 46.78 1.53 19.11
N ILE A 386 46.37 2.54 18.35
CA ILE A 386 45.94 3.83 18.91
C ILE A 386 44.53 3.72 19.50
N ALA A 387 44.27 4.31 20.66
CA ALA A 387 42.96 4.34 21.25
C ALA A 387 41.97 5.11 20.34
N PHE A 388 40.73 4.66 20.23
CA PHE A 388 39.77 5.23 19.29
C PHE A 388 39.58 6.76 19.44
N ARG A 389 39.55 7.28 20.67
CA ARG A 389 39.41 8.74 20.90
C ARG A 389 40.59 9.53 20.36
N ASP A 390 41.80 9.00 20.56
CA ASP A 390 43.03 9.62 20.08
C ASP A 390 43.09 9.54 18.55
N ALA A 391 42.74 8.39 17.96
CA ALA A 391 42.60 8.22 16.52
C ALA A 391 41.61 9.22 15.92
N HIS A 392 40.46 9.41 16.54
CA HIS A 392 39.44 10.38 16.12
C HIS A 392 39.99 11.82 16.17
N GLU A 393 40.74 12.19 17.20
CA GLU A 393 41.36 13.53 17.29
C GLU A 393 42.42 13.72 16.19
N ILE A 394 43.28 12.73 15.96
CA ILE A 394 44.27 12.73 14.88
C ILE A 394 43.61 12.97 13.53
N VAL A 395 42.57 12.17 13.23
CA VAL A 395 41.84 12.28 11.95
C VAL A 395 41.13 13.63 11.83
N GLY A 396 40.55 14.13 12.92
CA GLY A 396 39.93 15.47 12.95
C GLY A 396 40.92 16.58 12.56
N LYS A 397 42.19 16.49 13.03
CA LYS A 397 43.26 17.42 12.63
C LYS A 397 43.63 17.25 11.16
N ALA A 398 43.72 16.03 10.66
CA ALA A 398 44.01 15.78 9.24
C ALA A 398 42.87 16.31 8.33
N VAL A 399 41.61 16.12 8.71
CA VAL A 399 40.45 16.69 8.01
C VAL A 399 40.52 18.23 8.03
N GLY A 400 40.85 18.85 9.19
CA GLY A 400 41.01 20.31 9.29
C GLY A 400 42.07 20.81 8.34
N TYR A 401 43.23 20.12 8.21
CA TYR A 401 44.25 20.43 7.23
C TYR A 401 43.76 20.28 5.78
N GLY A 402 43.02 19.20 5.49
CA GLY A 402 42.42 18.98 4.17
C GLY A 402 41.45 20.07 3.77
N VAL A 403 40.63 20.56 4.70
CA VAL A 403 39.73 21.72 4.46
C VAL A 403 40.55 22.99 4.08
N GLN A 404 41.65 23.25 4.80
CA GLN A 404 42.51 24.43 4.54
C GLN A 404 43.26 24.35 3.21
N THR A 405 43.69 23.14 2.83
CA THR A 405 44.49 22.91 1.62
C THR A 405 43.66 22.52 0.42
N GLN A 406 42.32 22.35 0.61
CA GLN A 406 41.38 21.90 -0.41
C GLN A 406 41.73 20.50 -0.99
N LYS A 407 42.29 19.59 -0.15
CA LYS A 407 42.62 18.20 -0.48
C LYS A 407 41.75 17.27 0.34
N ASP A 408 41.18 16.24 -0.28
CA ASP A 408 40.62 15.10 0.45
C ASP A 408 41.75 14.23 1.06
N LEU A 409 41.42 13.41 2.06
CA LEU A 409 42.41 12.55 2.73
C LEU A 409 43.15 11.62 1.74
N ALA A 410 42.48 11.15 0.71
CA ALA A 410 43.05 10.32 -0.34
C ALA A 410 43.98 11.07 -1.30
N GLU A 411 43.96 12.41 -1.30
CA GLU A 411 44.79 13.28 -2.12
C GLU A 411 46.04 13.78 -1.38
N MET A 412 46.17 13.48 -0.08
CA MET A 412 47.34 13.83 0.71
C MET A 412 48.46 12.84 0.45
N SER A 413 49.73 13.38 0.44
CA SER A 413 50.91 12.49 0.40
C SER A 413 51.08 11.75 1.74
N LEU A 414 51.91 10.68 1.73
CA LEU A 414 52.24 9.97 2.95
C LEU A 414 52.91 10.90 3.99
N GLU A 415 53.80 11.77 3.54
CA GLU A 415 54.48 12.76 4.41
C GLU A 415 53.46 13.75 5.04
N GLU A 416 52.47 14.20 4.29
CA GLU A 416 51.41 15.05 4.82
C GLU A 416 50.56 14.30 5.88
N LEU A 417 50.22 13.06 5.66
CA LEU A 417 49.47 12.23 6.62
C LEU A 417 50.29 11.91 7.86
N GLN A 418 51.60 11.64 7.71
CA GLN A 418 52.50 11.32 8.82
C GLN A 418 52.76 12.49 9.76
N VAL A 419 52.47 13.75 9.36
CA VAL A 419 52.47 14.91 10.26
C VAL A 419 51.48 14.71 11.42
N PHE A 420 50.38 13.95 11.21
CA PHE A 420 49.36 13.73 12.21
C PHE A 420 49.61 12.46 13.06
N SER A 421 50.27 11.42 12.46
CA SER A 421 50.69 10.22 13.19
C SER A 421 51.74 9.46 12.42
N SER A 422 52.87 9.13 13.11
CA SER A 422 53.94 8.31 12.58
C SER A 422 53.54 6.85 12.32
N GLU A 423 52.39 6.39 12.86
CA GLU A 423 51.85 5.07 12.63
C GLU A 423 51.22 4.87 11.25
N ILE A 424 51.07 6.00 10.49
CA ILE A 424 50.55 5.96 9.12
C ILE A 424 51.66 5.53 8.17
N ASN A 425 51.40 4.45 7.42
CA ASN A 425 52.31 3.88 6.43
C ASN A 425 51.61 3.81 5.05
N ASP A 426 52.33 3.35 4.01
CA ASP A 426 51.82 3.27 2.64
C ASP A 426 50.53 2.47 2.49
N ASP A 427 50.26 1.50 3.38
CA ASP A 427 49.07 0.69 3.39
C ASP A 427 47.78 1.50 3.64
N VAL A 428 47.90 2.75 4.12
CA VAL A 428 46.77 3.67 4.34
C VAL A 428 46.03 3.99 3.04
N PHE A 429 46.72 4.09 1.91
CA PHE A 429 46.09 4.46 0.65
C PHE A 429 45.07 3.42 0.17
N ALA A 430 45.22 2.16 0.50
CA ALA A 430 44.21 1.14 0.23
C ALA A 430 42.93 1.36 1.04
N VAL A 431 43.05 1.90 2.25
CA VAL A 431 41.93 2.19 3.16
C VAL A 431 41.19 3.47 2.75
N LEU A 432 41.94 4.47 2.24
CA LEU A 432 41.40 5.77 1.86
C LEU A 432 40.69 5.78 0.50
N THR A 433 40.74 4.69 -0.26
CA THR A 433 39.94 4.58 -1.49
C THR A 433 38.47 4.36 -1.16
N LEU A 434 37.57 4.87 -1.99
CA LEU A 434 36.14 4.64 -1.84
C LEU A 434 35.80 3.14 -1.90
N GLU A 435 36.48 2.41 -2.81
CA GLU A 435 36.36 0.96 -2.96
C GLU A 435 36.82 0.21 -1.71
N GLY A 436 37.96 0.61 -1.14
CA GLY A 436 38.49 0.02 0.10
C GLY A 436 37.54 0.24 1.27
N SER A 437 37.03 1.45 1.40
CA SER A 437 36.03 1.81 2.43
C SER A 437 34.76 0.96 2.33
N VAL A 438 34.16 0.85 1.15
CA VAL A 438 32.95 0.07 0.92
C VAL A 438 33.21 -1.42 1.14
N ALA A 439 34.32 -1.97 0.59
CA ALA A 439 34.66 -3.39 0.67
C ALA A 439 35.01 -3.85 2.10
N ALA A 440 35.55 -2.96 2.94
CA ALA A 440 35.91 -3.30 4.32
C ALA A 440 34.69 -3.60 5.21
N ARG A 441 33.48 -3.21 4.82
CA ARG A 441 32.24 -3.46 5.54
C ARG A 441 31.58 -4.77 5.08
N ASP A 442 32.37 -5.85 5.12
CA ASP A 442 31.99 -7.20 4.66
C ASP A 442 31.40 -8.04 5.79
N HIS A 443 30.23 -7.63 6.26
CA HIS A 443 29.40 -8.35 7.22
C HIS A 443 27.94 -8.27 6.80
N ILE A 444 27.07 -9.12 7.35
CA ILE A 444 25.64 -9.11 7.06
C ILE A 444 25.06 -7.71 7.25
N GLY A 445 24.43 -7.17 6.21
CA GLY A 445 23.87 -5.82 6.19
C GLY A 445 24.90 -4.72 5.92
N GLY A 446 26.18 -5.05 5.70
CA GLY A 446 27.22 -4.09 5.32
C GLY A 446 27.14 -3.69 3.84
N THR A 447 27.96 -2.68 3.48
CA THR A 447 27.92 -2.08 2.14
C THR A 447 28.77 -2.81 1.10
N ALA A 448 29.57 -3.81 1.51
CA ALA A 448 30.45 -4.54 0.59
C ALA A 448 29.64 -5.15 -0.57
N PRO A 449 30.12 -5.03 -1.84
CA PRO A 449 29.38 -5.51 -3.00
C PRO A 449 28.97 -6.99 -2.96
N ASN A 450 29.76 -7.86 -2.32
CA ASN A 450 29.44 -9.27 -2.10
C ASN A 450 28.26 -9.42 -1.13
N GLN A 451 28.17 -8.63 -0.07
CA GLN A 451 27.04 -8.62 0.86
C GLN A 451 25.75 -8.11 0.20
N VAL A 452 25.87 -7.08 -0.64
CA VAL A 452 24.73 -6.60 -1.45
C VAL A 452 24.24 -7.68 -2.43
N ARG A 453 25.17 -8.38 -3.12
CA ARG A 453 24.80 -9.50 -4.00
C ARG A 453 24.14 -10.64 -3.23
N PHE A 454 24.62 -10.95 -2.04
CA PHE A 454 24.05 -11.96 -1.16
C PHE A 454 22.63 -11.58 -0.74
N ALA A 455 22.42 -10.35 -0.28
CA ALA A 455 21.09 -9.84 0.09
C ALA A 455 20.10 -9.86 -1.11
N ILE A 456 20.57 -9.50 -2.31
CA ILE A 456 19.74 -9.59 -3.53
C ILE A 456 19.37 -11.05 -3.84
N ALA A 457 20.30 -12.00 -3.68
CA ALA A 457 20.01 -13.41 -3.92
C ALA A 457 18.96 -13.96 -2.95
N GLN A 458 19.09 -13.66 -1.66
CA GLN A 458 18.09 -14.01 -0.65
C GLN A 458 16.72 -13.39 -0.96
N ALA A 459 16.67 -12.11 -1.29
CA ALA A 459 15.45 -11.41 -1.64
C ALA A 459 14.73 -12.03 -2.87
N LYS A 460 15.49 -12.48 -3.87
CA LYS A 460 14.94 -13.18 -5.04
C LYS A 460 14.33 -14.53 -4.67
N GLU A 461 14.99 -15.28 -3.78
CA GLU A 461 14.47 -16.55 -3.28
C GLU A 461 13.19 -16.34 -2.48
N GLU A 462 13.13 -15.33 -1.61
CA GLU A 462 11.92 -14.95 -0.87
C GLU A 462 10.76 -14.60 -1.82
N LEU A 463 11.01 -13.82 -2.87
CA LEU A 463 9.97 -13.46 -3.84
C LEU A 463 9.49 -14.66 -4.67
N ALA A 464 10.37 -15.62 -4.97
CA ALA A 464 10.00 -16.83 -5.71
C ALA A 464 9.11 -17.78 -4.89
N ASN A 465 9.15 -17.68 -3.56
CA ASN A 465 8.37 -18.50 -2.61
C ASN A 465 7.03 -17.84 -2.21
N ARG A 466 6.66 -16.69 -2.77
CA ARG A 466 5.39 -15.99 -2.54
C ARG A 466 4.31 -16.41 -3.52
#